data_010373a836c6a8140197c1e25e56fab8
#
_entry.id   010373a836c6a8140197c1e25e56fab8
#
_cell.length_a   1.000
_cell.length_b   1.000
_cell.length_c   1.000
_cell.angle_alpha   90.00
_cell.angle_beta   90.00
_cell.angle_gamma   90.00
#
_symmetry.space_group_name_H-M   'P 1'
#
loop_
_entity.id
_entity.type
_entity.pdbx_description
1 polymer ?
#
loop_
_entity_poly.entity_id
_entity_poly.type
_entity_poly.pdbx_seq_one_letter_code
_entity_poly.pdbx_strand_id
1 'polypeptide(L)'
;MRFFKKKNTAGKEAADTLPQKPRKALVKTLDLYIIRKFLGSYVFSILLLLAIVVMFDINEKLDAMLSAPLKETIFDYFVNFLPYFANQFSPLFTFIAVIFFTSKLADNSEIIAILSSGVSFRRLMVPYLVSAAIIATFSFVLSAYVIPPANVKRIAYTNKWVSNKKVEYGTNIQLQVAPGVIAYMSRYDNVSKTGYKFSLEKFENKMMKSRLTAQSIKYDTLYRWTVQDYVIRDFKGLRETITRGAKKDTIIEMEPRDFLISKNDQETLTNEQLKTYIERQKERGVANIKNFEIELEKRYAMTGAAFILTVIGMSLSSRKVKGGMGVNIGIGLLLSFSYILFSTVTSSFAVSGYTSPFVAMWIPNVIYTFIAVYLYRRASI
;
A
#
# COMPACT_ATOMS: atom_id res chain seq x y z
N MET A 1 -18.39 59.15 74.47
CA MET A 1 -17.29 59.21 73.48
C MET A 1 -17.02 57.83 72.91
N ARG A 2 -17.54 57.49 71.69
CA ARG A 2 -17.30 56.21 71.00
C ARG A 2 -16.47 56.51 69.78
N PHE A 3 -15.22 56.04 69.76
CA PHE A 3 -14.35 56.08 68.60
C PHE A 3 -14.65 54.92 67.65
N PHE A 4 -15.09 55.24 66.42
CA PHE A 4 -15.25 54.30 65.31
C PHE A 4 -13.89 53.90 64.73
N LYS A 5 -13.55 52.64 64.75
CA LYS A 5 -12.39 52.04 64.10
C LYS A 5 -12.76 51.70 62.67
N LYS A 6 -12.30 52.51 61.70
CA LYS A 6 -12.46 52.30 60.27
C LYS A 6 -11.53 51.19 59.81
N LYS A 7 -12.08 50.02 59.42
CA LYS A 7 -11.34 48.91 58.89
C LYS A 7 -10.91 49.22 57.45
N ASN A 8 -9.61 49.20 57.18
CA ASN A 8 -9.03 49.29 55.83
C ASN A 8 -9.36 48.02 55.03
N THR A 9 -10.30 48.13 54.10
CA THR A 9 -10.66 47.09 53.14
C THR A 9 -10.08 47.37 51.72
N ALA A 10 -9.12 48.28 51.59
CA ALA A 10 -8.56 48.69 50.27
C ALA A 10 -7.39 47.82 49.77
N GLY A 11 -7.03 46.75 50.44
CA GLY A 11 -5.85 45.93 50.10
C GLY A 11 -6.11 44.58 49.40
N LYS A 12 -7.40 44.21 49.18
CA LYS A 12 -7.71 42.90 48.60
C LYS A 12 -8.26 42.88 47.16
N GLU A 13 -8.64 44.02 46.61
CA GLU A 13 -9.13 44.11 45.24
C GLU A 13 -8.07 44.38 44.16
N ALA A 14 -6.80 44.71 44.53
CA ALA A 14 -5.73 44.98 43.58
C ALA A 14 -4.87 43.74 43.20
N ALA A 15 -5.16 42.58 43.79
CA ALA A 15 -4.36 41.37 43.52
C ALA A 15 -4.90 40.44 42.39
N ASP A 16 -6.12 40.72 41.83
CA ASP A 16 -6.80 39.82 40.92
C ASP A 16 -6.81 40.26 39.44
N THR A 17 -6.01 41.31 39.09
CA THR A 17 -5.88 41.78 37.71
C THR A 17 -4.49 41.66 37.13
N LEU A 18 -3.76 40.59 37.49
CA LEU A 18 -2.60 40.19 36.70
C LEU A 18 -3.12 39.55 35.38
N PRO A 19 -2.72 40.08 34.21
CA PRO A 19 -3.12 39.49 32.96
C PRO A 19 -2.62 38.03 32.94
N GLN A 20 -3.56 37.08 33.00
CA GLN A 20 -3.24 35.67 32.86
C GLN A 20 -2.50 35.52 31.54
N LYS A 21 -1.23 35.08 31.58
CA LYS A 21 -0.46 34.73 30.39
C LYS A 21 -1.35 33.86 29.50
N PRO A 22 -1.63 34.27 28.25
CA PRO A 22 -2.51 33.51 27.38
C PRO A 22 -1.93 32.10 27.32
N ARG A 23 -2.74 31.11 27.72
CA ARG A 23 -2.41 29.69 27.51
C ARG A 23 -2.00 29.56 26.04
N LYS A 24 -0.76 29.18 25.77
CA LYS A 24 -0.27 28.94 24.42
C LYS A 24 -1.17 27.86 23.81
N ALA A 25 -2.17 28.26 23.07
CA ALA A 25 -2.98 27.31 22.32
C ALA A 25 -2.04 26.55 21.41
N LEU A 26 -2.00 25.21 21.54
CA LEU A 26 -1.17 24.32 20.74
C LEU A 26 -1.44 24.51 19.24
N VAL A 27 -2.67 24.83 18.88
CA VAL A 27 -3.11 25.11 17.50
C VAL A 27 -3.61 26.55 17.45
N LYS A 28 -2.97 27.36 16.62
CA LYS A 28 -3.38 28.74 16.35
C LYS A 28 -4.49 28.78 15.29
N THR A 29 -5.28 29.83 15.26
CA THR A 29 -6.36 30.03 14.26
C THR A 29 -5.87 29.88 12.83
N LEU A 30 -4.65 30.39 12.53
CA LEU A 30 -4.00 30.22 11.23
C LEU A 30 -3.73 28.75 10.89
N ASP A 31 -3.29 27.95 11.87
CA ASP A 31 -3.01 26.53 11.64
C ASP A 31 -4.29 25.78 11.25
N LEU A 32 -5.36 26.03 12.00
CA LEU A 32 -6.66 25.41 11.72
C LEU A 32 -7.22 25.83 10.35
N TYR A 33 -7.04 27.10 9.98
CA TYR A 33 -7.42 27.59 8.66
C TYR A 33 -6.71 26.84 7.54
N ILE A 34 -5.38 26.69 7.63
CA ILE A 34 -4.57 25.99 6.64
C ILE A 34 -4.94 24.49 6.60
N ILE A 35 -5.03 23.82 7.76
CA ILE A 35 -5.40 22.40 7.84
C ILE A 35 -6.76 22.14 7.19
N ARG A 36 -7.79 22.95 7.56
CA ARG A 36 -9.14 22.79 7.01
C ARG A 36 -9.17 23.01 5.48
N LYS A 37 -8.46 24.00 4.99
CA LYS A 37 -8.40 24.30 3.56
C LYS A 37 -7.63 23.24 2.79
N PHE A 38 -6.50 22.77 3.31
CA PHE A 38 -5.71 21.71 2.67
C PHE A 38 -6.50 20.38 2.62
N LEU A 39 -7.04 19.92 3.75
CA LEU A 39 -7.83 18.69 3.80
C LEU A 39 -9.09 18.80 2.93
N GLY A 40 -9.74 19.95 2.89
CA GLY A 40 -10.87 20.19 1.99
C GLY A 40 -10.48 20.10 0.51
N SER A 41 -9.34 20.68 0.13
CA SER A 41 -8.80 20.57 -1.23
C SER A 41 -8.42 19.12 -1.58
N TYR A 42 -7.88 18.36 -0.62
CA TYR A 42 -7.55 16.96 -0.79
C TYR A 42 -8.79 16.10 -1.07
N VAL A 43 -9.83 16.23 -0.24
CA VAL A 43 -11.10 15.51 -0.44
C VAL A 43 -11.73 15.89 -1.76
N PHE A 44 -11.76 17.19 -2.11
CA PHE A 44 -12.29 17.66 -3.38
C PHE A 44 -11.54 17.06 -4.58
N SER A 45 -10.20 17.04 -4.53
CA SER A 45 -9.37 16.46 -5.59
C SER A 45 -9.62 14.97 -5.78
N ILE A 46 -9.76 14.22 -4.67
CA ILE A 46 -10.12 12.79 -4.73
C ILE A 46 -11.49 12.60 -5.39
N LEU A 47 -12.52 13.31 -4.92
CA LEU A 47 -13.88 13.14 -5.43
C LEU A 47 -13.97 13.46 -6.92
N LEU A 48 -13.32 14.52 -7.36
CA LEU A 48 -13.30 14.92 -8.77
C LEU A 48 -12.67 13.84 -9.65
N LEU A 49 -11.49 13.35 -9.26
CA LEU A 49 -10.78 12.34 -10.04
C LEU A 49 -11.46 10.96 -9.96
N LEU A 50 -12.02 10.60 -8.79
CA LEU A 50 -12.80 9.36 -8.68
C LEU A 50 -14.01 9.36 -9.59
N ALA A 51 -14.72 10.48 -9.74
CA ALA A 51 -15.84 10.59 -10.68
C ALA A 51 -15.40 10.28 -12.12
N ILE A 52 -14.25 10.84 -12.53
CA ILE A 52 -13.66 10.59 -13.86
C ILE A 52 -13.27 9.11 -14.01
N VAL A 53 -12.59 8.55 -13.02
CA VAL A 53 -12.12 7.16 -13.05
C VAL A 53 -13.28 6.18 -13.09
N VAL A 54 -14.33 6.41 -12.30
CA VAL A 54 -15.55 5.58 -12.34
C VAL A 54 -16.18 5.59 -13.71
N MET A 55 -16.24 6.76 -14.36
CA MET A 55 -16.76 6.88 -15.72
C MET A 55 -15.95 6.05 -16.74
N PHE A 56 -14.62 6.11 -16.67
CA PHE A 56 -13.76 5.29 -17.51
C PHE A 56 -13.88 3.80 -17.21
N ASP A 57 -13.91 3.43 -15.94
CA ASP A 57 -14.01 2.03 -15.50
C ASP A 57 -15.37 1.40 -15.91
N ILE A 58 -16.47 2.16 -15.84
CA ILE A 58 -17.77 1.74 -16.35
C ILE A 58 -17.69 1.50 -17.87
N ASN A 59 -17.09 2.43 -18.61
CA ASN A 59 -16.95 2.30 -20.07
C ASN A 59 -16.13 1.06 -20.47
N GLU A 60 -15.01 0.82 -19.75
CA GLU A 60 -14.13 -0.32 -20.03
C GLU A 60 -14.79 -1.67 -19.73
N LYS A 61 -15.67 -1.72 -18.73
CA LYS A 61 -16.27 -2.97 -18.22
C LYS A 61 -17.79 -3.05 -18.44
N LEU A 62 -18.32 -2.24 -19.34
CA LEU A 62 -19.75 -2.09 -19.53
C LEU A 62 -20.47 -3.42 -19.78
N ASP A 63 -19.97 -4.25 -20.69
CA ASP A 63 -20.57 -5.54 -21.03
C ASP A 63 -20.61 -6.50 -19.84
N ALA A 64 -19.55 -6.51 -19.04
CA ALA A 64 -19.49 -7.32 -17.83
C ALA A 64 -20.48 -6.82 -16.76
N MET A 65 -20.60 -5.50 -16.60
CA MET A 65 -21.52 -4.89 -15.64
C MET A 65 -22.98 -5.05 -16.02
N LEU A 66 -23.29 -5.03 -17.32
CA LEU A 66 -24.66 -5.31 -17.83
C LEU A 66 -25.06 -6.77 -17.63
N SER A 67 -24.08 -7.69 -17.63
CA SER A 67 -24.31 -9.12 -17.40
C SER A 67 -24.42 -9.47 -15.91
N ALA A 68 -23.94 -8.60 -15.01
CA ALA A 68 -23.92 -8.81 -13.58
C ALA A 68 -25.16 -8.20 -12.89
N PRO A 69 -25.61 -8.75 -11.75
CA PRO A 69 -26.65 -8.11 -10.94
C PRO A 69 -26.19 -6.72 -10.44
N LEU A 70 -27.03 -5.70 -10.59
CA LEU A 70 -26.73 -4.32 -10.19
C LEU A 70 -26.26 -4.22 -8.73
N LYS A 71 -26.85 -5.03 -7.84
CA LYS A 71 -26.45 -5.09 -6.43
C LYS A 71 -25.00 -5.54 -6.24
N GLU A 72 -24.56 -6.59 -6.93
CA GLU A 72 -23.16 -7.05 -6.89
C GLU A 72 -22.22 -5.98 -7.47
N THR A 73 -22.60 -5.34 -8.57
CA THR A 73 -21.82 -4.27 -9.21
C THR A 73 -21.61 -3.08 -8.26
N ILE A 74 -22.64 -2.65 -7.53
CA ILE A 74 -22.52 -1.52 -6.61
C ILE A 74 -21.77 -1.92 -5.34
N PHE A 75 -22.21 -2.98 -4.64
CA PHE A 75 -21.71 -3.29 -3.29
C PHE A 75 -20.45 -4.15 -3.28
N ASP A 76 -20.28 -5.08 -4.22
CA ASP A 76 -19.09 -5.93 -4.25
C ASP A 76 -17.96 -5.33 -5.09
N TYR A 77 -18.30 -4.52 -6.13
CA TYR A 77 -17.30 -3.87 -6.95
C TYR A 77 -17.07 -2.41 -6.57
N PHE A 78 -17.99 -1.46 -6.79
CA PHE A 78 -17.70 -0.03 -6.62
C PHE A 78 -17.45 0.40 -5.18
N VAL A 79 -18.19 -0.08 -4.20
CA VAL A 79 -17.96 0.24 -2.78
C VAL A 79 -16.55 -0.18 -2.34
N ASN A 80 -16.01 -1.24 -2.92
CA ASN A 80 -14.67 -1.75 -2.61
C ASN A 80 -13.58 -1.18 -3.54
N PHE A 81 -13.93 -0.80 -4.77
CA PHE A 81 -13.03 -0.19 -5.75
C PHE A 81 -12.64 1.25 -5.38
N LEU A 82 -13.62 2.06 -4.94
CA LEU A 82 -13.38 3.49 -4.65
C LEU A 82 -12.32 3.72 -3.56
N PRO A 83 -12.39 3.08 -2.37
CA PRO A 83 -11.35 3.24 -1.35
C PRO A 83 -9.98 2.73 -1.82
N TYR A 84 -9.95 1.61 -2.54
CA TYR A 84 -8.72 1.06 -3.10
C TYR A 84 -8.05 2.06 -4.06
N PHE A 85 -8.82 2.58 -5.03
CA PHE A 85 -8.28 3.51 -6.03
C PHE A 85 -7.86 4.84 -5.41
N ALA A 86 -8.69 5.41 -4.53
CA ALA A 86 -8.37 6.64 -3.80
C ALA A 86 -7.05 6.51 -3.02
N ASN A 87 -6.86 5.38 -2.35
CA ASN A 87 -5.65 5.14 -1.57
C ASN A 87 -4.43 4.87 -2.45
N GLN A 88 -4.58 4.13 -3.55
CA GLN A 88 -3.51 3.84 -4.52
C GLN A 88 -2.87 5.12 -5.08
N PHE A 89 -3.68 6.15 -5.31
CA PHE A 89 -3.24 7.44 -5.85
C PHE A 89 -3.19 8.56 -4.80
N SER A 90 -3.26 8.22 -3.51
CA SER A 90 -3.22 9.19 -2.41
C SER A 90 -2.02 10.14 -2.47
N PRO A 91 -0.78 9.72 -2.80
CA PRO A 91 0.34 10.64 -2.97
C PRO A 91 0.10 11.70 -4.06
N LEU A 92 -0.49 11.30 -5.20
CA LEU A 92 -0.85 12.20 -6.29
C LEU A 92 -1.88 13.25 -5.83
N PHE A 93 -2.94 12.79 -5.17
CA PHE A 93 -4.00 13.68 -4.66
C PHE A 93 -3.48 14.65 -3.61
N THR A 94 -2.61 14.17 -2.71
CA THR A 94 -1.95 15.01 -1.70
C THR A 94 -1.17 16.13 -2.38
N PHE A 95 -0.39 15.80 -3.39
CA PHE A 95 0.43 16.75 -4.10
C PHE A 95 -0.39 17.79 -4.89
N ILE A 96 -1.40 17.34 -5.63
CA ILE A 96 -2.33 18.24 -6.36
C ILE A 96 -3.02 19.18 -5.37
N ALA A 97 -3.54 18.66 -4.26
CA ALA A 97 -4.22 19.46 -3.25
C ALA A 97 -3.31 20.53 -2.64
N VAL A 98 -2.06 20.17 -2.29
CA VAL A 98 -1.08 21.11 -1.75
C VAL A 98 -0.79 22.21 -2.75
N ILE A 99 -0.50 21.87 -4.00
CA ILE A 99 -0.16 22.85 -5.03
C ILE A 99 -1.35 23.75 -5.33
N PHE A 100 -2.53 23.19 -5.54
CA PHE A 100 -3.73 23.95 -5.83
C PHE A 100 -4.06 24.94 -4.71
N PHE A 101 -4.08 24.46 -3.47
CA PHE A 101 -4.38 25.29 -2.32
C PHE A 101 -3.32 26.38 -2.09
N THR A 102 -2.03 26.00 -2.14
CA THR A 102 -0.91 26.91 -1.88
C THR A 102 -0.78 27.96 -2.98
N SER A 103 -0.93 27.57 -4.26
CA SER A 103 -0.94 28.52 -5.38
C SER A 103 -2.07 29.53 -5.25
N LYS A 104 -3.26 29.08 -4.84
CA LYS A 104 -4.40 29.99 -4.58
C LYS A 104 -4.09 30.99 -3.48
N LEU A 105 -3.47 30.56 -2.38
CA LEU A 105 -3.03 31.48 -1.32
C LEU A 105 -1.94 32.44 -1.81
N ALA A 106 -1.02 31.99 -2.67
CA ALA A 106 0.04 32.81 -3.22
C ALA A 106 -0.52 33.85 -4.21
N ASP A 107 -1.45 33.47 -5.08
CA ASP A 107 -2.11 34.39 -6.03
C ASP A 107 -2.93 35.46 -5.33
N ASN A 108 -3.63 35.11 -4.24
CA ASN A 108 -4.35 36.04 -3.38
C ASN A 108 -3.41 36.90 -2.50
N SER A 109 -2.09 36.74 -2.60
CA SER A 109 -1.09 37.43 -1.75
C SER A 109 -1.19 37.09 -0.25
N GLU A 110 -1.96 36.05 0.14
CA GLU A 110 -2.13 35.63 1.54
C GLU A 110 -0.82 35.13 2.14
N ILE A 111 -0.02 34.38 1.37
CA ILE A 111 1.29 33.86 1.84
C ILE A 111 2.24 35.03 2.13
N ILE A 112 2.28 36.05 1.25
CA ILE A 112 3.11 37.24 1.44
C ILE A 112 2.66 37.98 2.69
N ALA A 113 1.36 38.18 2.89
CA ALA A 113 0.82 38.83 4.07
C ALA A 113 1.16 38.08 5.37
N ILE A 114 1.08 36.76 5.37
CA ILE A 114 1.46 35.90 6.52
C ILE A 114 2.96 36.05 6.82
N LEU A 115 3.82 36.00 5.81
CA LEU A 115 5.26 36.11 6.01
C LEU A 115 5.67 37.50 6.46
N SER A 116 5.04 38.56 5.89
CA SER A 116 5.27 39.97 6.27
C SER A 116 4.81 40.29 7.70
N SER A 117 3.87 39.52 8.26
CA SER A 117 3.47 39.62 9.66
C SER A 117 4.48 39.02 10.65
N GLY A 118 5.65 38.56 10.17
CA GLY A 118 6.71 37.96 11.01
C GLY A 118 6.61 36.45 11.24
N VAL A 119 5.66 35.77 10.57
CA VAL A 119 5.60 34.30 10.60
C VAL A 119 6.69 33.74 9.69
N SER A 120 7.62 32.96 10.25
CA SER A 120 8.66 32.32 9.44
C SER A 120 8.11 31.23 8.51
N PHE A 121 8.76 30.99 7.38
CA PHE A 121 8.39 29.91 6.45
C PHE A 121 8.35 28.54 7.13
N ARG A 122 9.30 28.27 8.05
CA ARG A 122 9.31 27.04 8.87
C ARG A 122 8.04 26.91 9.70
N ARG A 123 7.55 28.00 10.29
CA ARG A 123 6.32 27.99 11.10
C ARG A 123 5.08 27.76 10.22
N LEU A 124 5.08 28.33 9.01
CA LEU A 124 4.01 28.13 8.03
C LEU A 124 3.96 26.68 7.51
N MET A 125 5.09 25.97 7.43
CA MET A 125 5.17 24.56 7.03
C MET A 125 4.46 23.61 8.04
N VAL A 126 4.41 23.96 9.34
CA VAL A 126 3.89 23.08 10.38
C VAL A 126 2.46 22.59 10.11
N PRO A 127 1.46 23.46 9.84
CA PRO A 127 0.09 22.99 9.56
C PRO A 127 -0.01 22.13 8.29
N TYR A 128 0.88 22.32 7.30
CA TYR A 128 0.95 21.44 6.13
C TYR A 128 1.44 20.04 6.52
N LEU A 129 2.48 19.95 7.34
CA LEU A 129 2.99 18.66 7.83
C LEU A 129 1.98 17.94 8.74
N VAL A 130 1.22 18.69 9.55
CA VAL A 130 0.13 18.13 10.35
C VAL A 130 -0.96 17.55 9.44
N SER A 131 -1.34 18.26 8.39
CA SER A 131 -2.31 17.76 7.40
C SER A 131 -1.78 16.52 6.66
N ALA A 132 -0.50 16.56 6.27
CA ALA A 132 0.16 15.39 5.67
C ALA A 132 0.16 14.17 6.62
N ALA A 133 0.40 14.39 7.92
CA ALA A 133 0.33 13.33 8.93
C ALA A 133 -1.07 12.73 9.05
N ILE A 134 -2.12 13.55 9.01
CA ILE A 134 -3.51 13.09 9.01
C ILE A 134 -3.79 12.23 7.77
N ILE A 135 -3.43 12.73 6.58
CA ILE A 135 -3.62 11.99 5.31
C ILE A 135 -2.81 10.69 5.32
N ALA A 136 -1.55 10.74 5.72
CA ALA A 136 -0.65 9.58 5.78
C ALA A 136 -1.18 8.50 6.73
N THR A 137 -1.63 8.89 7.93
CA THR A 137 -2.22 7.96 8.91
C THR A 137 -3.51 7.35 8.37
N PHE A 138 -4.39 8.14 7.81
CA PHE A 138 -5.64 7.66 7.20
C PHE A 138 -5.37 6.69 6.06
N SER A 139 -4.48 7.06 5.14
CA SER A 139 -4.06 6.21 4.01
C SER A 139 -3.42 4.90 4.48
N PHE A 140 -2.57 4.95 5.52
CA PHE A 140 -1.97 3.76 6.10
C PHE A 140 -3.01 2.82 6.73
N VAL A 141 -3.93 3.35 7.52
CA VAL A 141 -5.01 2.56 8.14
C VAL A 141 -5.89 1.92 7.06
N LEU A 142 -6.25 2.68 6.01
CA LEU A 142 -6.98 2.13 4.87
C LEU A 142 -6.23 0.97 4.21
N SER A 143 -4.95 1.15 3.88
CA SER A 143 -4.16 0.13 3.17
C SER A 143 -3.85 -1.10 4.04
N ALA A 144 -3.68 -0.92 5.34
CA ALA A 144 -3.31 -2.00 6.25
C ALA A 144 -4.49 -2.88 6.68
N TYR A 145 -5.69 -2.29 6.84
CA TYR A 145 -6.81 -2.97 7.50
C TYR A 145 -8.12 -2.95 6.71
N VAL A 146 -8.45 -1.86 6.02
CA VAL A 146 -9.77 -1.69 5.37
C VAL A 146 -9.78 -2.21 3.94
N ILE A 147 -8.77 -1.87 3.16
CA ILE A 147 -8.68 -2.24 1.74
C ILE A 147 -8.47 -3.76 1.53
N PRO A 148 -7.67 -4.48 2.33
CA PRO A 148 -7.46 -5.90 2.10
C PRO A 148 -8.75 -6.74 2.08
N PRO A 149 -9.64 -6.69 3.09
CA PRO A 149 -10.90 -7.43 3.02
C PRO A 149 -11.86 -6.91 1.93
N ALA A 150 -11.80 -5.62 1.60
CA ALA A 150 -12.55 -5.04 0.49
C ALA A 150 -12.09 -5.58 -0.86
N ASN A 151 -10.77 -5.74 -1.04
CA ASN A 151 -10.19 -6.31 -2.26
C ASN A 151 -10.57 -7.77 -2.50
N VAL A 152 -10.81 -8.56 -1.45
CA VAL A 152 -11.32 -9.94 -1.61
C VAL A 152 -12.62 -9.92 -2.42
N LYS A 153 -13.58 -9.06 -2.06
CA LYS A 153 -14.86 -8.94 -2.76
C LYS A 153 -14.68 -8.38 -4.17
N ARG A 154 -13.89 -7.31 -4.33
CA ARG A 154 -13.61 -6.68 -5.61
C ARG A 154 -12.97 -7.65 -6.61
N ILE A 155 -11.96 -8.41 -6.18
CA ILE A 155 -11.26 -9.39 -7.01
C ILE A 155 -12.18 -10.56 -7.34
N ALA A 156 -12.99 -11.04 -6.39
CA ALA A 156 -13.97 -12.08 -6.63
C ALA A 156 -15.00 -11.67 -7.72
N TYR A 157 -15.52 -10.43 -7.63
CA TYR A 157 -16.38 -9.87 -8.67
C TYR A 157 -15.68 -9.80 -10.03
N THR A 158 -14.44 -9.26 -10.05
CA THR A 158 -13.67 -9.14 -11.29
C THR A 158 -13.41 -10.50 -11.93
N ASN A 159 -13.08 -11.52 -11.14
CA ASN A 159 -12.85 -12.88 -11.63
C ASN A 159 -14.15 -13.54 -12.14
N LYS A 160 -15.29 -13.22 -11.53
CA LYS A 160 -16.58 -13.82 -11.87
C LYS A 160 -17.18 -13.22 -13.15
N TRP A 161 -17.11 -11.89 -13.30
CA TRP A 161 -17.85 -11.16 -14.32
C TRP A 161 -16.98 -10.51 -15.41
N VAL A 162 -15.81 -9.99 -15.05
CA VAL A 162 -14.94 -9.22 -15.98
C VAL A 162 -13.90 -10.12 -16.64
N SER A 163 -13.22 -10.92 -15.85
CA SER A 163 -12.21 -11.84 -16.37
C SER A 163 -12.85 -13.19 -16.59
N ASN A 164 -13.21 -13.55 -17.80
CA ASN A 164 -13.67 -14.90 -18.16
C ASN A 164 -12.64 -16.01 -17.90
N LYS A 165 -11.60 -15.71 -17.13
CA LYS A 165 -10.51 -16.62 -16.77
C LYS A 165 -10.82 -17.34 -15.47
N LYS A 166 -11.69 -18.33 -15.52
CA LYS A 166 -11.85 -19.36 -14.47
C LYS A 166 -10.63 -20.27 -14.33
N VAL A 167 -9.44 -19.80 -14.65
CA VAL A 167 -8.27 -20.69 -14.70
C VAL A 167 -7.19 -20.17 -13.77
N GLU A 168 -7.34 -20.51 -12.53
CA GLU A 168 -6.26 -20.45 -11.54
C GLU A 168 -5.33 -21.65 -11.79
N TYR A 169 -4.37 -21.49 -12.71
CA TYR A 169 -3.31 -22.47 -12.88
C TYR A 169 -2.04 -21.95 -12.23
N GLY A 170 -1.58 -22.65 -11.21
CA GLY A 170 -0.18 -22.53 -10.79
C GLY A 170 0.70 -23.26 -11.81
N THR A 171 1.80 -22.66 -12.27
CA THR A 171 2.78 -23.29 -13.16
C THR A 171 4.16 -23.27 -12.52
N ASN A 172 4.94 -24.34 -12.72
CA ASN A 172 6.30 -24.49 -12.20
C ASN A 172 6.39 -24.24 -10.68
N ILE A 173 5.51 -24.92 -9.94
CA ILE A 173 5.41 -24.82 -8.49
C ILE A 173 6.52 -25.64 -7.88
N GLN A 174 7.39 -24.99 -7.09
CA GLN A 174 8.43 -25.65 -6.31
C GLN A 174 8.40 -25.10 -4.90
N LEU A 175 8.28 -25.99 -3.91
CA LEU A 175 8.27 -25.60 -2.50
C LEU A 175 8.91 -26.67 -1.62
N GLN A 176 9.55 -26.24 -0.56
CA GLN A 176 10.03 -27.11 0.49
C GLN A 176 8.87 -27.41 1.45
N VAL A 177 8.46 -28.68 1.52
CA VAL A 177 7.31 -29.12 2.34
C VAL A 177 7.73 -29.57 3.74
N ALA A 178 8.99 -29.98 3.89
CA ALA A 178 9.64 -30.28 5.16
C ALA A 178 11.15 -30.07 5.02
N PRO A 179 11.94 -29.98 6.10
CA PRO A 179 13.39 -29.88 6.01
C PRO A 179 13.99 -30.98 5.13
N GLY A 180 14.64 -30.56 4.03
CA GLY A 180 15.23 -31.48 3.04
C GLY A 180 14.22 -32.20 2.14
N VAL A 181 12.93 -31.84 2.15
CA VAL A 181 11.91 -32.42 1.27
C VAL A 181 11.34 -31.36 0.34
N ILE A 182 11.57 -31.51 -0.95
CA ILE A 182 11.15 -30.56 -1.98
C ILE A 182 10.04 -31.21 -2.82
N ALA A 183 8.91 -30.51 -2.94
CA ALA A 183 7.83 -30.86 -3.85
C ALA A 183 7.91 -29.97 -5.10
N TYR A 184 7.72 -30.56 -6.27
CA TYR A 184 7.60 -29.86 -7.55
C TYR A 184 6.39 -30.36 -8.32
N MET A 185 5.68 -29.46 -8.98
CA MET A 185 4.66 -29.78 -9.98
C MET A 185 4.70 -28.77 -11.13
N SER A 186 4.56 -29.27 -12.36
CA SER A 186 4.66 -28.39 -13.52
C SER A 186 3.41 -27.51 -13.70
N ARG A 187 2.25 -28.00 -13.26
CA ARG A 187 0.97 -27.28 -13.32
C ARG A 187 0.03 -27.80 -12.25
N TYR A 188 -0.71 -26.92 -11.63
CA TYR A 188 -1.82 -27.23 -10.73
C TYR A 188 -3.11 -26.60 -11.24
N ASP A 189 -4.19 -27.38 -11.30
CA ASP A 189 -5.53 -26.96 -11.65
C ASP A 189 -6.39 -26.89 -10.38
N ASN A 190 -6.83 -25.70 -10.02
CA ASN A 190 -7.64 -25.49 -8.81
C ASN A 190 -9.07 -26.01 -8.93
N VAL A 191 -9.62 -26.09 -10.14
CA VAL A 191 -10.99 -26.60 -10.36
C VAL A 191 -11.05 -28.10 -10.10
N SER A 192 -10.13 -28.86 -10.69
CA SER A 192 -10.01 -30.30 -10.48
C SER A 192 -9.23 -30.67 -9.23
N LYS A 193 -8.61 -29.69 -8.54
CA LYS A 193 -7.69 -29.87 -7.40
C LYS A 193 -6.54 -30.83 -7.73
N THR A 194 -6.01 -30.79 -8.95
CA THR A 194 -5.05 -31.76 -9.45
C THR A 194 -3.77 -31.09 -9.92
N GLY A 195 -2.64 -31.56 -9.41
CA GLY A 195 -1.29 -31.22 -9.88
C GLY A 195 -0.80 -32.23 -10.91
N TYR A 196 -0.08 -31.75 -11.94
CA TYR A 196 0.44 -32.61 -13.02
C TYR A 196 1.97 -32.61 -13.03
N LYS A 197 2.57 -33.72 -13.42
CA LYS A 197 4.02 -33.96 -13.43
C LYS A 197 4.63 -33.66 -12.07
N PHE A 198 4.11 -34.33 -11.06
CA PHE A 198 4.52 -34.16 -9.67
C PHE A 198 5.84 -34.88 -9.38
N SER A 199 6.72 -34.25 -8.61
CA SER A 199 7.85 -34.91 -7.97
C SER A 199 8.00 -34.50 -6.51
N LEU A 200 8.39 -35.43 -5.66
CA LEU A 200 8.73 -35.23 -4.26
C LEU A 200 10.12 -35.80 -4.03
N GLU A 201 11.06 -34.94 -3.70
CA GLU A 201 12.48 -35.26 -3.54
C GLU A 201 12.90 -35.12 -2.09
N LYS A 202 13.53 -36.14 -1.54
CA LYS A 202 14.07 -36.13 -0.17
C LYS A 202 15.59 -36.11 -0.21
N PHE A 203 16.17 -35.14 0.47
CA PHE A 203 17.60 -34.93 0.60
C PHE A 203 18.05 -35.10 2.05
N GLU A 204 19.14 -35.79 2.29
CA GLU A 204 19.89 -35.83 3.54
C GLU A 204 21.36 -35.51 3.26
N ASN A 205 21.93 -34.57 4.02
CA ASN A 205 23.30 -34.12 3.82
C ASN A 205 23.63 -33.75 2.36
N LYS A 206 22.71 -33.03 1.68
CA LYS A 206 22.79 -32.65 0.26
C LYS A 206 22.81 -33.81 -0.74
N MET A 207 22.57 -35.04 -0.29
CA MET A 207 22.42 -36.20 -1.17
C MET A 207 20.95 -36.62 -1.27
N MET A 208 20.50 -36.89 -2.50
CA MET A 208 19.15 -37.39 -2.73
C MET A 208 19.02 -38.81 -2.19
N LYS A 209 18.04 -39.01 -1.30
CA LYS A 209 17.73 -40.32 -0.69
C LYS A 209 16.54 -40.99 -1.31
N SER A 210 15.55 -40.20 -1.74
CA SER A 210 14.34 -40.74 -2.36
C SER A 210 13.77 -39.73 -3.32
N ARG A 211 13.23 -40.18 -4.45
CA ARG A 211 12.49 -39.40 -5.41
C ARG A 211 11.20 -40.13 -5.80
N LEU A 212 10.07 -39.54 -5.45
CA LEU A 212 8.77 -39.94 -5.95
C LEU A 212 8.44 -39.08 -7.16
N THR A 213 8.09 -39.67 -8.29
CA THR A 213 7.54 -39.00 -9.47
C THR A 213 6.15 -39.56 -9.75
N ALA A 214 5.20 -38.71 -10.12
CA ALA A 214 3.85 -39.11 -10.45
C ALA A 214 3.31 -38.32 -11.63
N GLN A 215 2.45 -38.93 -12.45
CA GLN A 215 1.82 -38.25 -13.57
C GLN A 215 0.87 -37.17 -13.06
N SER A 216 0.11 -37.47 -12.00
CA SER A 216 -0.75 -36.50 -11.33
C SER A 216 -0.81 -36.71 -9.81
N ILE A 217 -1.17 -35.62 -9.12
CA ILE A 217 -1.43 -35.63 -7.68
C ILE A 217 -2.71 -34.88 -7.41
N LYS A 218 -3.67 -35.44 -6.72
CA LYS A 218 -4.96 -34.85 -6.40
C LYS A 218 -5.04 -34.50 -4.92
N TYR A 219 -5.43 -33.26 -4.62
CA TYR A 219 -5.69 -32.82 -3.26
C TYR A 219 -7.05 -33.31 -2.78
N ASP A 220 -7.08 -33.88 -1.59
CA ASP A 220 -8.31 -34.31 -0.92
C ASP A 220 -8.67 -33.35 0.21
N THR A 221 -8.09 -33.49 1.38
CA THR A 221 -8.33 -32.62 2.56
C THR A 221 -7.11 -32.64 3.48
N LEU A 222 -6.87 -31.56 4.22
CA LEU A 222 -5.93 -31.50 5.36
C LEU A 222 -4.61 -32.27 5.12
N TYR A 223 -3.79 -31.76 4.17
CA TYR A 223 -2.49 -32.36 3.80
C TYR A 223 -2.55 -33.75 3.15
N ARG A 224 -3.76 -34.32 2.90
CA ARG A 224 -3.91 -35.58 2.20
C ARG A 224 -3.90 -35.37 0.69
N TRP A 225 -3.03 -36.11 0.04
CA TRP A 225 -2.85 -36.12 -1.40
C TRP A 225 -2.86 -37.53 -1.95
N THR A 226 -3.52 -37.72 -3.08
CA THR A 226 -3.51 -39.00 -3.80
C THR A 226 -2.63 -38.87 -5.04
N VAL A 227 -1.52 -39.59 -5.09
CA VAL A 227 -0.65 -39.68 -6.27
C VAL A 227 -1.12 -40.77 -7.20
N GLN A 228 -1.08 -40.50 -8.51
CA GLN A 228 -1.48 -41.45 -9.57
C GLN A 228 -0.30 -41.71 -10.52
N ASP A 229 -0.18 -42.95 -10.96
CA ASP A 229 0.90 -43.44 -11.84
C ASP A 229 2.28 -43.02 -11.32
N TYR A 230 2.60 -43.52 -10.13
CA TYR A 230 3.79 -43.13 -9.41
C TYR A 230 4.95 -44.10 -9.56
N VAL A 231 6.16 -43.56 -9.50
CA VAL A 231 7.43 -44.27 -9.40
C VAL A 231 8.22 -43.69 -8.23
N ILE A 232 8.56 -44.54 -7.25
CA ILE A 232 9.45 -44.19 -6.15
C ILE A 232 10.81 -44.78 -6.41
N ARG A 233 11.86 -43.98 -6.31
CA ARG A 233 13.27 -44.39 -6.40
C ARG A 233 13.95 -44.07 -5.08
N ASP A 234 14.37 -45.11 -4.37
CA ASP A 234 15.11 -44.99 -3.12
C ASP A 234 16.58 -45.33 -3.34
N PHE A 235 17.46 -44.42 -2.96
CA PHE A 235 18.91 -44.52 -3.18
C PHE A 235 19.63 -44.93 -1.89
N LYS A 236 20.32 -46.07 -1.92
CA LYS A 236 21.19 -46.54 -0.85
C LYS A 236 22.62 -46.73 -1.35
N GLY A 237 23.42 -45.63 -1.30
CA GLY A 237 24.73 -45.60 -1.90
C GLY A 237 24.64 -45.74 -3.43
N LEU A 238 25.25 -46.76 -4.01
CA LEU A 238 25.22 -47.03 -5.45
C LEU A 238 24.05 -47.96 -5.87
N ARG A 239 23.19 -48.35 -4.93
CA ARG A 239 22.03 -49.20 -5.22
C ARG A 239 20.77 -48.39 -5.25
N GLU A 240 19.92 -48.63 -6.24
CA GLU A 240 18.60 -48.03 -6.41
C GLU A 240 17.51 -49.08 -6.27
N THR A 241 16.48 -48.80 -5.51
CA THR A 241 15.27 -49.64 -5.42
C THR A 241 14.11 -48.87 -6.06
N ILE A 242 13.44 -49.49 -7.02
CA ILE A 242 12.33 -48.85 -7.77
C ILE A 242 11.02 -49.54 -7.41
N THR A 243 10.07 -48.75 -6.90
CA THR A 243 8.70 -49.19 -6.62
C THR A 243 7.74 -48.41 -7.52
N ARG A 244 6.82 -49.16 -8.17
CA ARG A 244 5.81 -48.54 -9.07
C ARG A 244 4.41 -48.90 -8.60
N GLY A 245 3.44 -48.02 -8.86
CA GLY A 245 2.04 -48.31 -8.56
C GLY A 245 1.10 -47.32 -9.23
N ALA A 246 -0.17 -47.74 -9.36
CA ALA A 246 -1.18 -46.95 -10.03
C ALA A 246 -1.71 -45.80 -9.12
N LYS A 247 -1.89 -46.10 -7.81
CA LYS A 247 -2.45 -45.10 -6.87
C LYS A 247 -1.87 -45.28 -5.48
N LYS A 248 -1.58 -44.15 -4.80
CA LYS A 248 -1.13 -44.14 -3.41
C LYS A 248 -1.58 -42.89 -2.71
N ASP A 249 -2.17 -43.03 -1.53
CA ASP A 249 -2.49 -41.89 -0.67
C ASP A 249 -1.27 -41.55 0.20
N THR A 250 -0.96 -40.29 0.30
CA THR A 250 0.21 -39.79 1.03
C THR A 250 -0.15 -38.48 1.75
N ILE A 251 0.53 -38.22 2.86
CA ILE A 251 0.42 -36.97 3.60
C ILE A 251 1.63 -36.13 3.21
N ILE A 252 1.34 -34.92 2.65
CA ILE A 252 2.36 -33.95 2.29
C ILE A 252 1.94 -32.63 2.91
N GLU A 253 2.81 -32.01 3.71
CA GLU A 253 2.55 -30.76 4.43
C GLU A 253 2.49 -29.55 3.48
N MET A 254 1.61 -29.63 2.48
CA MET A 254 1.30 -28.54 1.57
C MET A 254 -0.21 -28.46 1.31
N GLU A 255 -0.71 -27.28 1.11
CA GLU A 255 -2.09 -27.03 0.72
C GLU A 255 -2.12 -26.18 -0.56
N PRO A 256 -3.22 -26.22 -1.36
CA PRO A 256 -3.35 -25.40 -2.56
C PRO A 256 -3.11 -23.90 -2.32
N ARG A 257 -3.50 -23.38 -1.16
CA ARG A 257 -3.25 -21.99 -0.76
C ARG A 257 -1.77 -21.62 -0.57
N ASP A 258 -0.89 -22.60 -0.42
CA ASP A 258 0.55 -22.35 -0.23
C ASP A 258 1.25 -22.00 -1.56
N PHE A 259 0.65 -22.36 -2.69
CA PHE A 259 1.24 -22.19 -4.02
C PHE A 259 0.28 -21.60 -5.08
N LEU A 260 -1.03 -21.59 -4.81
CA LEU A 260 -1.99 -20.86 -5.64
C LEU A 260 -1.91 -19.38 -5.30
N ILE A 261 -1.09 -18.69 -6.04
CA ILE A 261 -0.98 -17.24 -5.96
C ILE A 261 -1.72 -16.68 -7.16
N SER A 262 -2.94 -16.20 -6.93
CA SER A 262 -3.67 -15.43 -7.93
C SER A 262 -3.01 -14.07 -8.15
N LYS A 263 -3.16 -13.52 -9.33
CA LYS A 263 -2.70 -12.15 -9.61
C LYS A 263 -3.42 -11.20 -8.64
N ASN A 264 -2.65 -10.44 -7.86
CA ASN A 264 -3.12 -9.49 -6.85
C ASN A 264 -3.56 -10.08 -5.49
N ASP A 265 -3.29 -11.34 -5.19
CA ASP A 265 -3.57 -11.91 -3.85
C ASP A 265 -2.86 -11.14 -2.73
N GLN A 266 -1.67 -10.56 -3.00
CA GLN A 266 -0.95 -9.72 -2.05
C GLN A 266 -1.77 -8.50 -1.59
N GLU A 267 -2.72 -8.02 -2.40
CA GLU A 267 -3.58 -6.88 -2.06
C GLU A 267 -4.75 -7.26 -1.14
N THR A 268 -5.00 -8.56 -0.95
CA THR A 268 -6.10 -9.07 -0.12
C THR A 268 -5.70 -9.33 1.32
N LEU A 269 -4.40 -9.33 1.61
CA LEU A 269 -3.86 -9.63 2.93
C LEU A 269 -3.63 -8.35 3.75
N THR A 270 -4.00 -8.40 5.04
CA THR A 270 -3.64 -7.35 6.00
C THR A 270 -2.13 -7.32 6.25
N ASN A 271 -1.61 -6.26 6.85
CA ASN A 271 -0.17 -6.17 7.12
C ASN A 271 0.36 -7.31 7.99
N GLU A 272 -0.41 -7.76 8.97
CA GLU A 272 -0.03 -8.90 9.82
C GLU A 272 -0.04 -10.21 9.03
N GLN A 273 -1.10 -10.42 8.24
CA GLN A 273 -1.19 -11.59 7.37
C GLN A 273 -0.08 -11.61 6.32
N LEU A 274 0.28 -10.46 5.74
CA LEU A 274 1.40 -10.34 4.80
C LEU A 274 2.72 -10.73 5.45
N LYS A 275 3.02 -10.22 6.65
CA LYS A 275 4.26 -10.56 7.38
C LYS A 275 4.33 -12.06 7.67
N THR A 276 3.29 -12.63 8.28
CA THR A 276 3.23 -14.05 8.59
C THR A 276 3.34 -14.92 7.33
N TYR A 277 2.69 -14.50 6.23
CA TYR A 277 2.78 -15.20 4.96
C TYR A 277 4.20 -15.15 4.38
N ILE A 278 4.83 -13.98 4.36
CA ILE A 278 6.21 -13.81 3.87
C ILE A 278 7.19 -14.65 4.67
N GLU A 279 7.11 -14.63 6.01
CA GLU A 279 7.98 -15.42 6.89
C GLU A 279 7.82 -16.93 6.61
N ARG A 280 6.60 -17.40 6.60
CA ARG A 280 6.29 -18.82 6.32
C ARG A 280 6.78 -19.27 4.94
N GLN A 281 6.65 -18.43 3.92
CA GLN A 281 7.09 -18.78 2.57
C GLN A 281 8.63 -18.70 2.42
N LYS A 282 9.30 -17.80 3.16
CA LYS A 282 10.76 -17.76 3.22
C LYS A 282 11.34 -19.03 3.82
N GLU A 283 10.76 -19.51 4.92
CA GLU A 283 11.16 -20.79 5.56
C GLU A 283 11.00 -21.98 4.60
N ARG A 284 10.00 -21.92 3.72
CA ARG A 284 9.72 -22.96 2.70
C ARG A 284 10.54 -22.79 1.41
N GLY A 285 11.37 -21.76 1.30
CA GLY A 285 12.20 -21.53 0.12
C GLY A 285 11.43 -21.20 -1.15
N VAL A 286 10.19 -20.67 -1.06
CA VAL A 286 9.37 -20.35 -2.23
C VAL A 286 9.90 -19.09 -2.90
N ALA A 287 10.20 -19.18 -4.20
CA ALA A 287 10.82 -18.08 -4.95
C ALA A 287 9.88 -16.88 -5.23
N ASN A 288 8.56 -17.06 -5.23
CA ASN A 288 7.60 -16.07 -5.72
C ASN A 288 6.99 -15.16 -4.63
N ILE A 289 7.76 -14.82 -3.60
CA ILE A 289 7.30 -13.96 -2.48
C ILE A 289 7.55 -12.46 -2.72
N LYS A 290 8.31 -12.10 -3.75
CA LYS A 290 8.73 -10.71 -3.96
C LYS A 290 7.56 -9.74 -4.10
N ASN A 291 6.47 -10.15 -4.76
CA ASN A 291 5.28 -9.30 -4.90
C ASN A 291 4.63 -8.99 -3.54
N PHE A 292 4.67 -9.93 -2.60
CA PHE A 292 4.15 -9.75 -1.24
C PHE A 292 5.04 -8.81 -0.42
N GLU A 293 6.35 -8.98 -0.52
CA GLU A 293 7.33 -8.06 0.10
C GLU A 293 7.20 -6.64 -0.46
N ILE A 294 7.08 -6.50 -1.79
CA ILE A 294 6.88 -5.20 -2.46
C ILE A 294 5.58 -4.55 -1.97
N GLU A 295 4.48 -5.29 -1.88
CA GLU A 295 3.21 -4.73 -1.39
C GLU A 295 3.32 -4.25 0.05
N LEU A 296 3.99 -5.00 0.93
CA LEU A 296 4.22 -4.60 2.31
C LEU A 296 5.06 -3.31 2.40
N GLU A 297 6.18 -3.26 1.71
CA GLU A 297 7.07 -2.08 1.69
C GLU A 297 6.41 -0.86 1.03
N LYS A 298 5.63 -1.07 -0.03
CA LYS A 298 4.86 -0.03 -0.70
C LYS A 298 3.92 0.71 0.25
N ARG A 299 3.21 -0.01 1.13
CA ARG A 299 2.30 0.60 2.11
C ARG A 299 3.04 1.55 3.06
N TYR A 300 4.24 1.19 3.52
CA TYR A 300 5.08 2.07 4.33
C TYR A 300 5.67 3.23 3.53
N ALA A 301 6.18 2.96 2.34
CA ALA A 301 6.79 3.97 1.47
C ALA A 301 5.78 5.06 1.06
N MET A 302 4.53 4.70 0.75
CA MET A 302 3.47 5.65 0.41
C MET A 302 3.13 6.59 1.58
N THR A 303 3.21 6.10 2.82
CA THR A 303 3.03 6.93 4.01
C THR A 303 4.11 8.01 4.09
N GLY A 304 5.38 7.68 3.82
CA GLY A 304 6.49 8.63 3.75
C GLY A 304 6.35 9.63 2.60
N ALA A 305 5.86 9.17 1.45
CA ALA A 305 5.66 10.00 0.27
C ALA A 305 4.72 11.18 0.50
N ALA A 306 3.68 11.02 1.31
CA ALA A 306 2.74 12.11 1.63
C ALA A 306 3.43 13.32 2.24
N PHE A 307 4.40 13.12 3.14
CA PHE A 307 5.19 14.20 3.73
C PHE A 307 6.13 14.85 2.72
N ILE A 308 6.87 14.04 1.97
CA ILE A 308 7.85 14.51 0.99
C ILE A 308 7.16 15.38 -0.08
N LEU A 309 6.08 14.87 -0.65
CA LEU A 309 5.31 15.58 -1.68
C LEU A 309 4.63 16.83 -1.14
N THR A 310 4.19 16.83 0.13
CA THR A 310 3.67 18.04 0.77
C THR A 310 4.74 19.13 0.87
N VAL A 311 5.97 18.79 1.28
CA VAL A 311 7.08 19.76 1.36
C VAL A 311 7.42 20.30 -0.03
N ILE A 312 7.50 19.44 -1.05
CA ILE A 312 7.76 19.86 -2.43
C ILE A 312 6.66 20.79 -2.92
N GLY A 313 5.39 20.38 -2.77
CA GLY A 313 4.23 21.12 -3.27
C GLY A 313 4.12 22.51 -2.64
N MET A 314 4.26 22.60 -1.32
CA MET A 314 4.26 23.88 -0.62
C MET A 314 5.44 24.77 -1.05
N SER A 315 6.65 24.20 -1.10
CA SER A 315 7.85 24.97 -1.46
C SER A 315 7.81 25.50 -2.89
N LEU A 316 7.27 24.68 -3.81
CA LEU A 316 7.13 25.06 -5.23
C LEU A 316 6.08 26.16 -5.42
N SER A 317 4.94 26.06 -4.72
CA SER A 317 3.75 26.87 -4.95
C SER A 317 3.63 28.08 -4.03
N SER A 318 4.54 28.25 -3.07
CA SER A 318 4.52 29.36 -2.10
C SER A 318 4.82 30.72 -2.72
N ARG A 319 5.43 30.77 -3.90
CA ARG A 319 5.81 32.00 -4.60
C ARG A 319 4.91 32.25 -5.82
N LYS A 320 4.53 33.49 -6.02
CA LYS A 320 3.80 33.91 -7.22
C LYS A 320 4.69 33.79 -8.46
N VAL A 321 4.24 33.06 -9.46
CA VAL A 321 4.98 32.85 -10.73
C VAL A 321 4.31 33.63 -11.84
N LYS A 322 5.11 34.19 -12.78
CA LYS A 322 4.61 34.97 -13.92
C LYS A 322 3.59 34.23 -14.81
N GLY A 323 3.58 32.89 -14.77
CA GLY A 323 2.61 32.05 -15.50
C GLY A 323 1.34 31.71 -14.72
N GLY A 324 1.16 32.26 -13.52
CA GLY A 324 -0.01 31.99 -12.66
C GLY A 324 -0.06 30.58 -12.09
N MET A 325 -1.21 30.23 -11.48
CA MET A 325 -1.46 28.95 -10.82
C MET A 325 -1.31 27.75 -11.75
N GLY A 326 -1.62 27.91 -13.06
CA GLY A 326 -1.57 26.84 -14.04
C GLY A 326 -0.18 26.22 -14.23
N VAL A 327 0.89 27.05 -14.20
CA VAL A 327 2.27 26.57 -14.31
C VAL A 327 2.65 25.71 -13.10
N ASN A 328 2.32 26.16 -11.89
CA ASN A 328 2.59 25.41 -10.67
C ASN A 328 1.87 24.06 -10.69
N ILE A 329 0.61 24.02 -11.12
CA ILE A 329 -0.18 22.78 -11.26
C ILE A 329 0.45 21.87 -12.31
N GLY A 330 0.85 22.41 -13.46
CA GLY A 330 1.51 21.64 -14.53
C GLY A 330 2.82 20.99 -14.07
N ILE A 331 3.71 21.74 -13.42
CA ILE A 331 4.95 21.21 -12.84
C ILE A 331 4.63 20.17 -11.76
N GLY A 332 3.62 20.44 -10.95
CA GLY A 332 3.17 19.52 -9.92
C GLY A 332 2.69 18.19 -10.47
N LEU A 333 1.86 18.21 -11.50
CA LEU A 333 1.40 16.99 -12.18
C LEU A 333 2.58 16.21 -12.75
N LEU A 334 3.51 16.88 -13.44
CA LEU A 334 4.72 16.22 -13.97
C LEU A 334 5.54 15.53 -12.86
N LEU A 335 5.78 16.20 -11.74
CA LEU A 335 6.50 15.64 -10.60
C LEU A 335 5.74 14.46 -9.96
N SER A 336 4.42 14.54 -9.84
CA SER A 336 3.60 13.46 -9.30
C SER A 336 3.63 12.22 -10.19
N PHE A 337 3.43 12.41 -11.49
CA PHE A 337 3.49 11.30 -12.44
C PHE A 337 4.89 10.70 -12.50
N SER A 338 5.95 11.52 -12.48
CA SER A 338 7.32 11.00 -12.45
C SER A 338 7.61 10.21 -11.17
N TYR A 339 7.05 10.60 -10.02
CA TYR A 339 7.15 9.81 -8.79
C TYR A 339 6.50 8.43 -8.95
N ILE A 340 5.27 8.38 -9.47
CA ILE A 340 4.53 7.13 -9.68
C ILE A 340 5.26 6.24 -10.70
N LEU A 341 5.68 6.80 -11.83
CA LEU A 341 6.43 6.06 -12.85
C LEU A 341 7.73 5.49 -12.28
N PHE A 342 8.47 6.31 -11.53
CA PHE A 342 9.72 5.87 -10.92
C PHE A 342 9.49 4.76 -9.90
N SER A 343 8.46 4.86 -9.05
CA SER A 343 8.06 3.81 -8.13
C SER A 343 7.68 2.51 -8.85
N THR A 344 6.98 2.60 -9.99
CA THR A 344 6.60 1.44 -10.80
C THR A 344 7.82 0.77 -11.44
N VAL A 345 8.74 1.57 -11.97
CA VAL A 345 9.98 1.06 -12.59
C VAL A 345 10.85 0.36 -11.53
N THR A 346 11.08 0.98 -10.37
CA THR A 346 11.87 0.37 -9.29
C THR A 346 11.22 -0.91 -8.75
N SER A 347 9.87 -0.94 -8.66
CA SER A 347 9.12 -2.15 -8.32
C SER A 347 9.38 -3.28 -9.33
N SER A 348 9.39 -2.99 -10.62
CA SER A 348 9.65 -3.97 -11.66
C SER A 348 11.07 -4.56 -11.56
N PHE A 349 12.07 -3.75 -11.18
CA PHE A 349 13.42 -4.24 -10.90
C PHE A 349 13.46 -5.19 -9.70
N ALA A 350 12.67 -4.93 -8.66
CA ALA A 350 12.58 -5.83 -7.52
C ALA A 350 11.90 -7.17 -7.88
N VAL A 351 10.82 -7.15 -8.66
CA VAL A 351 10.16 -8.35 -9.17
C VAL A 351 11.13 -9.20 -9.97
N SER A 352 11.91 -8.57 -10.86
CA SER A 352 12.92 -9.25 -11.68
C SER A 352 14.16 -9.72 -10.91
N GLY A 353 14.30 -9.36 -9.63
CA GLY A 353 15.39 -9.83 -8.76
C GLY A 353 16.66 -9.00 -8.77
N TYR A 354 16.69 -7.88 -9.49
CA TYR A 354 17.88 -7.02 -9.54
C TYR A 354 18.11 -6.22 -8.26
N THR A 355 17.03 -5.95 -7.48
CA THR A 355 17.11 -5.22 -6.21
C THR A 355 16.26 -5.88 -5.15
N SER A 356 16.52 -5.55 -3.87
CA SER A 356 15.62 -5.97 -2.79
C SER A 356 14.32 -5.15 -2.81
N PRO A 357 13.17 -5.71 -2.41
CA PRO A 357 11.88 -5.01 -2.35
C PRO A 357 11.94 -3.74 -1.50
N PHE A 358 12.62 -3.78 -0.35
CA PHE A 358 12.83 -2.61 0.50
C PHE A 358 13.53 -1.47 -0.26
N VAL A 359 14.69 -1.74 -0.85
CA VAL A 359 15.46 -0.71 -1.58
C VAL A 359 14.63 -0.15 -2.73
N ALA A 360 13.98 -1.00 -3.52
CA ALA A 360 13.17 -0.58 -4.66
C ALA A 360 12.03 0.38 -4.27
N MET A 361 11.33 0.12 -3.15
CA MET A 361 10.22 0.96 -2.73
C MET A 361 10.66 2.25 -2.06
N TRP A 362 11.87 2.30 -1.47
CA TRP A 362 12.37 3.49 -0.77
C TRP A 362 13.23 4.42 -1.64
N ILE A 363 13.84 3.93 -2.75
CA ILE A 363 14.62 4.78 -3.68
C ILE A 363 13.85 6.03 -4.13
N PRO A 364 12.60 5.94 -4.61
CA PRO A 364 11.85 7.15 -5.00
C PRO A 364 11.74 8.15 -3.87
N ASN A 365 11.44 7.69 -2.65
CA ASN A 365 11.33 8.55 -1.47
C ASN A 365 12.66 9.26 -1.15
N VAL A 366 13.78 8.56 -1.25
CA VAL A 366 15.11 9.15 -1.00
C VAL A 366 15.40 10.25 -2.01
N ILE A 367 15.21 9.98 -3.32
CA ILE A 367 15.48 10.98 -4.38
C ILE A 367 14.56 12.19 -4.23
N TYR A 368 13.28 11.96 -4.00
CA TYR A 368 12.31 13.05 -3.82
C TYR A 368 12.54 13.82 -2.52
N THR A 369 13.15 13.21 -1.49
CA THR A 369 13.59 13.93 -0.28
C THR A 369 14.70 14.94 -0.61
N PHE A 370 15.67 14.58 -1.44
CA PHE A 370 16.67 15.54 -1.90
C PHE A 370 16.06 16.72 -2.66
N ILE A 371 15.09 16.44 -3.54
CA ILE A 371 14.34 17.48 -4.27
C ILE A 371 13.56 18.36 -3.26
N ALA A 372 12.91 17.76 -2.27
CA ALA A 372 12.18 18.47 -1.22
C ALA A 372 13.09 19.41 -0.44
N VAL A 373 14.24 18.95 0.01
CA VAL A 373 15.23 19.74 0.74
C VAL A 373 15.76 20.89 -0.10
N TYR A 374 16.09 20.64 -1.37
CA TYR A 374 16.53 21.67 -2.30
C TYR A 374 15.48 22.77 -2.48
N LEU A 375 14.25 22.40 -2.80
CA LEU A 375 13.14 23.34 -3.01
C LEU A 375 12.79 24.10 -1.73
N TYR A 376 12.78 23.40 -0.59
CA TYR A 376 12.54 24.02 0.71
C TYR A 376 13.58 25.11 1.04
N ARG A 377 14.88 24.81 0.87
CA ARG A 377 15.95 25.77 1.08
C ARG A 377 15.79 26.99 0.18
N ARG A 378 15.47 26.78 -1.09
CA ARG A 378 15.24 27.87 -2.04
C ARG A 378 14.00 28.70 -1.71
N ALA A 379 12.95 28.10 -1.17
CA ALA A 379 11.70 28.78 -0.81
C ALA A 379 11.82 29.54 0.51
N SER A 380 12.67 29.12 1.43
CA SER A 380 12.83 29.73 2.76
C SER A 380 13.73 30.96 2.79
N ILE A 381 14.40 31.30 1.67
CA ILE A 381 15.18 32.51 1.46
C ILE A 381 14.26 33.60 0.87
#